data_a9801525ed6001498affb9c5ec8e761f
#
_entry.id   a9801525ed6001498affb9c5ec8e761f
#
_cell.length_a   1.000
_cell.length_b   1.000
_cell.length_c   1.000
_cell.angle_alpha   90.00
_cell.angle_beta   90.00
_cell.angle_gamma   90.00
#
_symmetry.space_group_name_H-M   'P 1'
#
loop_
_entity.id
_entity.type
_entity.pdbx_description
1 polymer ?
#
loop_
_entity_poly.entity_id
_entity_poly.type
_entity_poly.pdbx_seq_one_letter_code
_entity_poly.pdbx_strand_id
1 'polypeptide(L)'
;WAHVDSTIMPLRPGLVILNATRVDKDKVPKIYQNWDKIWFTDEMCVGGPAHDDYAPASKWIGMNVLSIDPEHVVVPSLEVPLMKELEKHGVTPVPWQVRHVRTLAGGPHCVSTDLVRDGKLESYWK
;
A
#
# COMPACT_ATOMS: atom_id res chain seq x y z
N TRP A 1 3.83 12.27 10.70
CA TRP A 1 4.04 10.96 10.06
C TRP A 1 5.17 11.11 9.05
N ALA A 2 6.21 10.27 9.14
CA ALA A 2 7.42 10.46 8.34
C ALA A 2 7.28 9.98 6.88
N HIS A 3 6.42 8.97 6.63
CA HIS A 3 6.28 8.33 5.33
C HIS A 3 4.84 8.38 4.84
N VAL A 4 4.65 8.82 3.59
CA VAL A 4 3.32 8.93 2.97
C VAL A 4 2.74 7.56 2.56
N ASP A 5 3.58 6.59 2.24
CA ASP A 5 3.21 5.26 1.76
C ASP A 5 2.43 4.38 2.76
N SER A 6 2.45 4.73 4.04
CA SER A 6 1.56 4.14 5.06
C SER A 6 0.27 4.96 5.29
N THR A 7 0.03 5.96 4.47
CA THR A 7 -1.15 6.84 4.53
C THR A 7 -1.89 6.88 3.20
N ILE A 8 -1.17 7.04 2.10
CA ILE A 8 -1.69 7.09 0.74
C ILE A 8 -0.71 6.30 -0.14
N MET A 9 -1.21 5.28 -0.84
CA MET A 9 -0.43 4.46 -1.75
C MET A 9 -1.16 4.33 -3.10
N PRO A 10 -0.81 5.15 -4.10
CA PRO A 10 -1.31 4.97 -5.46
C PRO A 10 -0.80 3.66 -6.06
N LEU A 11 -1.68 2.90 -6.70
CA LEU A 11 -1.33 1.62 -7.33
C LEU A 11 -1.21 1.74 -8.84
N ARG A 12 -2.19 2.43 -9.44
CA ARG A 12 -2.25 2.73 -10.87
C ARG A 12 -3.14 3.94 -11.09
N PRO A 13 -3.17 4.56 -12.27
CA PRO A 13 -4.16 5.57 -12.57
C PRO A 13 -5.58 5.07 -12.28
N GLY A 14 -6.31 5.79 -11.45
CA GLY A 14 -7.67 5.44 -11.05
C GLY A 14 -7.82 4.52 -9.84
N LEU A 15 -6.74 4.04 -9.20
CA LEU A 15 -6.82 3.18 -8.01
C LEU A 15 -5.78 3.56 -6.95
N VAL A 16 -6.22 3.75 -5.71
CA VAL A 16 -5.38 4.14 -4.58
C VAL A 16 -5.75 3.39 -3.30
N ILE A 17 -4.75 3.02 -2.49
CA ILE A 17 -4.97 2.56 -1.12
C ILE A 17 -4.91 3.78 -0.19
N LEU A 18 -5.89 3.92 0.68
CA LEU A 18 -5.97 4.97 1.69
C LEU A 18 -6.06 4.36 3.09
N ASN A 19 -5.28 4.88 4.01
CA ASN A 19 -5.36 4.50 5.42
C ASN A 19 -6.64 5.06 6.03
N ALA A 20 -7.56 4.19 6.41
CA ALA A 20 -8.89 4.56 6.90
C ALA A 20 -8.88 5.34 8.23
N THR A 21 -7.79 5.27 9.00
CA THR A 21 -7.67 6.02 10.26
C THR A 21 -6.93 7.35 10.11
N ARG A 22 -6.22 7.55 9.00
CA ARG A 22 -5.42 8.76 8.76
C ARG A 22 -6.02 9.69 7.71
N VAL A 23 -6.80 9.13 6.80
CA VAL A 23 -7.47 9.88 5.73
C VAL A 23 -8.95 9.91 6.02
N ASP A 24 -9.48 11.10 6.26
CA ASP A 24 -10.90 11.35 6.39
C ASP A 24 -11.57 11.19 5.00
N LYS A 25 -12.69 10.49 4.95
CA LYS A 25 -13.44 10.26 3.70
C LYS A 25 -13.86 11.56 3.02
N ASP A 26 -14.14 12.59 3.81
CA ASP A 26 -14.54 13.91 3.32
C ASP A 26 -13.34 14.80 2.93
N LYS A 27 -12.12 14.37 3.26
CA LYS A 27 -10.87 15.10 3.02
C LYS A 27 -9.87 14.35 2.13
N VAL A 28 -10.37 13.44 1.31
CA VAL A 28 -9.53 12.75 0.32
C VAL A 28 -8.87 13.80 -0.58
N PRO A 29 -7.55 13.72 -0.80
CA PRO A 29 -6.84 14.66 -1.67
C PRO A 29 -7.51 14.75 -3.05
N LYS A 30 -7.61 15.98 -3.57
CA LYS A 30 -8.38 16.29 -4.80
C LYS A 30 -8.04 15.37 -5.97
N ILE A 31 -6.75 15.01 -6.12
CA ILE A 31 -6.27 14.12 -7.18
C ILE A 31 -6.90 12.72 -7.11
N TYR A 32 -7.29 12.25 -5.93
CA TYR A 32 -7.84 10.91 -5.72
C TYR A 32 -9.36 10.89 -5.51
N GLN A 33 -10.05 12.03 -5.58
CA GLN A 33 -11.49 12.09 -5.30
C GLN A 33 -12.30 11.20 -6.24
N ASN A 34 -11.93 11.15 -7.52
CA ASN A 34 -12.61 10.37 -8.56
C ASN A 34 -12.00 8.98 -8.79
N TRP A 35 -11.00 8.59 -8.00
CA TRP A 35 -10.37 7.29 -8.11
C TRP A 35 -11.11 6.25 -7.28
N ASP A 36 -11.03 4.99 -7.67
CA ASP A 36 -11.39 3.87 -6.81
C ASP A 36 -10.47 3.82 -5.60
N LYS A 37 -11.02 3.46 -4.45
CA LYS A 37 -10.30 3.54 -3.17
C LYS A 37 -10.39 2.20 -2.44
N ILE A 38 -9.23 1.64 -2.13
CA ILE A 38 -9.11 0.56 -1.16
C ILE A 38 -8.86 1.22 0.20
N TRP A 39 -9.84 1.12 1.09
CA TRP A 39 -9.70 1.62 2.46
C TRP A 39 -9.02 0.57 3.32
N PHE A 40 -7.76 0.80 3.64
CA PHE A 40 -6.98 -0.07 4.52
C PHE A 40 -7.37 0.20 5.97
N THR A 41 -8.09 -0.74 6.58
CA THR A 41 -8.66 -0.61 7.92
C THR A 41 -7.82 -1.32 8.97
N ASP A 42 -8.16 -1.13 10.25
CA ASP A 42 -7.50 -1.82 11.37
C ASP A 42 -7.64 -3.35 11.26
N GLU A 43 -8.80 -3.82 10.80
CA GLU A 43 -9.07 -5.25 10.64
C GLU A 43 -8.22 -5.89 9.53
N MET A 44 -7.73 -5.10 8.59
CA MET A 44 -6.82 -5.57 7.53
C MET A 44 -5.36 -5.66 8.00
N CYS A 45 -5.03 -5.06 9.13
CA CYS A 45 -3.67 -5.12 9.66
C CYS A 45 -3.34 -6.53 10.18
N VAL A 46 -2.57 -7.29 9.44
CA VAL A 46 -2.15 -8.67 9.78
C VAL A 46 -0.92 -8.69 10.70
N GLY A 47 -0.70 -7.85 11.48
CA GLY A 47 0.35 -7.90 12.43
C GLY A 47 -0.20 -7.27 13.69
N GLY A 48 -0.67 -8.09 14.56
CA GLY A 48 -0.89 -7.71 15.93
C GLY A 48 0.30 -6.92 16.49
N PRO A 49 0.25 -6.42 17.71
CA PRO A 49 1.39 -5.82 18.36
C PRO A 49 2.58 -6.72 18.07
N ALA A 50 3.66 -6.13 17.54
CA ALA A 50 4.83 -6.89 17.17
C ALA A 50 5.14 -7.88 18.28
N HIS A 51 5.36 -9.15 17.93
CA HIS A 51 5.76 -10.15 18.90
C HIS A 51 7.11 -9.83 19.53
N ASP A 52 7.76 -8.78 19.04
CA ASP A 52 8.99 -8.20 19.59
C ASP A 52 8.69 -6.78 20.08
N ASP A 53 8.93 -6.52 21.34
CA ASP A 53 8.90 -5.18 21.95
C ASP A 53 9.85 -4.17 21.26
N TYR A 54 10.62 -4.63 20.29
CA TYR A 54 11.64 -3.88 19.55
C TYR A 54 11.34 -3.66 18.06
N ALA A 55 10.18 -4.08 17.55
CA ALA A 55 9.87 -3.88 16.14
C ALA A 55 9.41 -2.44 15.86
N PRO A 56 10.19 -1.61 15.16
CA PRO A 56 9.86 -0.21 14.90
C PRO A 56 8.75 -0.02 13.87
N ALA A 57 8.35 -1.07 13.14
CA ALA A 57 7.32 -0.99 12.14
C ALA A 57 5.95 -0.73 12.74
N SER A 58 5.23 0.23 12.18
CA SER A 58 3.84 0.45 12.53
C SER A 58 2.96 -0.70 12.01
N LYS A 59 1.77 -0.88 12.60
CA LYS A 59 0.78 -1.85 12.12
C LYS A 59 0.36 -1.62 10.66
N TRP A 60 0.54 -0.41 10.15
CA TRP A 60 0.20 0.00 8.79
C TRP A 60 1.24 -0.39 7.73
N ILE A 61 2.29 -1.11 8.13
CA ILE A 61 3.34 -1.53 7.21
C ILE A 61 2.83 -2.41 6.06
N GLY A 62 1.68 -3.05 6.24
CA GLY A 62 0.99 -3.80 5.19
C GLY A 62 0.63 -2.98 3.95
N MET A 63 0.47 -1.65 4.10
CA MET A 63 0.25 -0.74 2.97
C MET A 63 1.51 -0.47 2.13
N ASN A 64 2.68 -0.87 2.61
CA ASN A 64 3.97 -0.64 1.95
C ASN A 64 4.18 -1.65 0.82
N VAL A 65 3.37 -1.53 -0.22
CA VAL A 65 3.34 -2.40 -1.40
C VAL A 65 4.07 -1.74 -2.57
N LEU A 66 4.51 -2.52 -3.55
CA LEU A 66 5.18 -2.03 -4.75
C LEU A 66 4.36 -2.39 -5.99
N SER A 67 3.84 -1.40 -6.71
CA SER A 67 3.25 -1.62 -8.04
C SER A 67 4.35 -1.88 -9.05
N ILE A 68 4.34 -3.06 -9.68
CA ILE A 68 5.26 -3.41 -10.78
C ILE A 68 4.74 -2.79 -12.08
N ASP A 69 3.45 -2.95 -12.31
CA ASP A 69 2.71 -2.44 -13.46
C ASP A 69 1.24 -2.20 -13.06
N PRO A 70 0.35 -1.74 -13.97
CA PRO A 70 -1.05 -1.48 -13.63
C PRO A 70 -1.86 -2.70 -13.16
N GLU A 71 -1.38 -3.91 -13.40
CA GLU A 71 -2.09 -5.15 -13.09
C GLU A 71 -1.45 -5.95 -11.94
N HIS A 72 -0.19 -5.70 -11.59
CA HIS A 72 0.57 -6.46 -10.60
C HIS A 72 1.13 -5.60 -9.49
N VAL A 73 0.91 -6.06 -8.26
CA VAL A 73 1.39 -5.38 -7.04
C VAL A 73 2.08 -6.37 -6.12
N VAL A 74 3.33 -6.10 -5.76
CA VAL A 74 4.07 -6.87 -4.75
C VAL A 74 3.54 -6.53 -3.38
N VAL A 75 3.11 -7.55 -2.64
CA VAL A 75 2.49 -7.42 -1.33
C VAL A 75 3.25 -8.29 -0.32
N PRO A 76 3.47 -7.83 0.93
CA PRO A 76 3.98 -8.72 1.96
C PRO A 76 3.09 -9.95 2.10
N SER A 77 3.69 -11.16 2.10
CA SER A 77 2.97 -12.43 1.99
C SER A 77 1.94 -12.70 3.11
N LEU A 78 2.05 -12.00 4.23
CA LEU A 78 1.12 -12.13 5.34
C LEU A 78 -0.14 -11.26 5.18
N GLU A 79 -0.13 -10.29 4.27
CA GLU A 79 -1.24 -9.33 4.09
C GLU A 79 -2.37 -9.91 3.22
N VAL A 80 -2.88 -11.09 3.62
CA VAL A 80 -3.94 -11.82 2.91
C VAL A 80 -5.22 -10.99 2.74
N PRO A 81 -5.69 -10.22 3.73
CA PRO A 81 -6.87 -9.36 3.55
C PRO A 81 -6.67 -8.32 2.45
N LEU A 82 -5.49 -7.69 2.38
CA LEU A 82 -5.16 -6.73 1.32
C LEU A 82 -5.10 -7.40 -0.06
N MET A 83 -4.49 -8.59 -0.16
CA MET A 83 -4.44 -9.33 -1.43
C MET A 83 -5.84 -9.61 -1.98
N LYS A 84 -6.76 -10.07 -1.13
CA LYS A 84 -8.16 -10.29 -1.53
C LYS A 84 -8.87 -9.01 -1.99
N GLU A 85 -8.55 -7.88 -1.38
CA GLU A 85 -9.13 -6.60 -1.77
C GLU A 85 -8.57 -6.11 -3.11
N LEU A 86 -7.27 -6.28 -3.35
CA LEU A 86 -6.63 -6.00 -4.64
C LEU A 86 -7.27 -6.80 -5.78
N GLU A 87 -7.50 -8.10 -5.57
CA GLU A 87 -8.15 -8.98 -6.55
C GLU A 87 -9.55 -8.50 -6.96
N LYS A 88 -10.36 -7.98 -6.01
CA LYS A 88 -11.68 -7.38 -6.30
C LYS A 88 -11.59 -6.18 -7.23
N HIS A 89 -10.48 -5.45 -7.19
CA HIS A 89 -10.20 -4.32 -8.07
C HIS A 89 -9.44 -4.70 -9.36
N GLY A 90 -9.35 -6.00 -9.67
CA GLY A 90 -8.68 -6.51 -10.86
C GLY A 90 -7.16 -6.33 -10.84
N VAL A 91 -6.56 -6.32 -9.66
CA VAL A 91 -5.12 -6.28 -9.45
C VAL A 91 -4.64 -7.63 -8.96
N THR A 92 -3.62 -8.18 -9.58
CA THR A 92 -3.00 -9.45 -9.20
C THR A 92 -1.95 -9.21 -8.12
N PRO A 93 -2.16 -9.65 -6.88
CA PRO A 93 -1.13 -9.55 -5.86
C PRO A 93 -0.01 -10.55 -6.10
N VAL A 94 1.23 -10.09 -5.96
CA VAL A 94 2.44 -10.91 -6.02
C VAL A 94 2.96 -11.02 -4.57
N PRO A 95 2.70 -12.13 -3.88
CA PRO A 95 3.12 -12.27 -2.49
C PRO A 95 4.64 -12.36 -2.38
N TRP A 96 5.23 -11.54 -1.53
CA TRP A 96 6.67 -11.53 -1.27
C TRP A 96 6.97 -11.66 0.22
N GLN A 97 7.80 -12.62 0.59
CA GLN A 97 8.22 -12.80 1.98
C GLN A 97 9.41 -11.88 2.30
N VAL A 98 9.10 -10.70 2.82
CA VAL A 98 10.11 -9.77 3.33
C VAL A 98 10.41 -10.13 4.79
N ARG A 99 11.47 -10.89 5.01
CA ARG A 99 11.79 -11.52 6.32
C ARG A 99 11.83 -10.53 7.50
N HIS A 100 12.40 -9.35 7.30
CA HIS A 100 12.64 -8.37 8.35
C HIS A 100 11.83 -7.07 8.19
N VAL A 101 10.72 -7.12 7.46
CA VAL A 101 9.87 -5.94 7.21
C VAL A 101 9.45 -5.21 8.49
N ARG A 102 9.14 -5.95 9.53
CA ARG A 102 8.70 -5.36 10.80
C ARG A 102 9.87 -4.86 11.64
N THR A 103 10.95 -5.60 11.68
CA THR A 103 12.17 -5.22 12.44
C THR A 103 12.85 -3.99 11.83
N LEU A 104 12.90 -3.89 10.50
CA LEU A 104 13.56 -2.79 9.79
C LEU A 104 12.60 -1.68 9.37
N ALA A 105 11.30 -1.86 9.62
CA ALA A 105 10.23 -0.90 9.29
C ALA A 105 10.16 -0.50 7.81
N GLY A 106 10.50 -1.43 6.89
CA GLY A 106 10.45 -1.20 5.45
C GLY A 106 9.84 -2.37 4.69
N GLY A 107 8.72 -2.17 3.99
CA GLY A 107 8.08 -3.14 3.10
C GLY A 107 8.63 -3.07 1.67
N PRO A 108 7.96 -3.75 0.71
CA PRO A 108 8.39 -3.80 -0.69
C PRO A 108 8.69 -2.44 -1.33
N HIS A 109 7.90 -1.42 -1.05
CA HIS A 109 8.12 -0.06 -1.56
C HIS A 109 9.38 0.57 -0.96
N CYS A 110 9.55 0.51 0.36
CA CYS A 110 10.69 1.14 1.05
C CYS A 110 12.05 0.54 0.69
N VAL A 111 12.10 -0.75 0.34
CA VAL A 111 13.36 -1.45 0.03
C VAL A 111 13.67 -1.51 -1.46
N SER A 112 12.87 -0.85 -2.28
CA SER A 112 13.03 -0.82 -3.74
C SER A 112 13.30 0.59 -4.24
N THR A 113 13.90 0.68 -5.42
CA THR A 113 14.13 1.93 -6.13
C THR A 113 13.95 1.69 -7.63
N ASP A 114 13.07 2.46 -8.25
CA ASP A 114 12.90 2.41 -9.69
C ASP A 114 14.14 3.00 -10.37
N LEU A 115 14.79 2.23 -11.24
CA LEU A 115 15.88 2.72 -12.09
C LEU A 115 15.33 3.23 -13.43
N VAL A 116 14.43 2.47 -14.01
CA VAL A 116 13.71 2.81 -15.24
C VAL A 116 12.28 2.33 -15.10
N ARG A 117 11.33 3.18 -15.44
CA ARG A 117 9.91 2.82 -15.49
C ARG A 117 9.30 3.39 -16.76
N ASP A 118 8.71 2.53 -17.55
CA ASP A 118 7.92 2.96 -18.70
C ASP A 118 6.64 3.65 -18.22
N GLY A 119 6.30 4.75 -18.87
CA GLY A 119 5.12 5.51 -18.52
C GLY A 119 4.72 6.49 -19.59
N LYS A 120 3.51 7.00 -19.49
CA LYS A 120 2.99 8.08 -20.33
C LYS A 120 2.70 9.28 -19.45
N LEU A 121 2.96 10.47 -19.94
CA LEU A 121 2.50 11.69 -19.27
C LEU A 121 0.98 11.77 -19.42
N GLU A 122 0.28 11.55 -18.31
CA GLU A 122 -1.18 11.56 -18.24
C GLU A 122 -1.67 12.61 -17.25
N SER A 123 -2.86 13.14 -17.49
CA SER A 123 -3.54 13.99 -16.51
C SER A 123 -4.44 13.13 -15.61
N TYR A 124 -4.18 13.16 -14.32
CA TYR A 124 -4.97 12.45 -13.31
C TYR A 124 -6.05 13.30 -12.65
N TRP A 125 -6.28 14.51 -13.19
CA TRP A 125 -7.23 15.50 -12.66
C TRP A 125 -8.64 15.41 -13.28
N LYS A 126 -8.98 14.29 -13.90
CA LYS A 126 -10.27 14.13 -14.56
C LYS A 126 -11.37 13.79 -13.59
#